data_0fa898040cd54e8776c8ac04fb004c59
#
_entry.id   0fa898040cd54e8776c8ac04fb004c59
#
_cell.length_a   1.000
_cell.length_b   1.000
_cell.length_c   1.000
_cell.angle_alpha   90.00
_cell.angle_beta   90.00
_cell.angle_gamma   90.00
#
_symmetry.space_group_name_H-M   'P 1'
#
loop_
_entity.id
_entity.type
_entity.pdbx_description
1 polymer ?
#
loop_
_entity_poly.entity_id
_entity_poly.type
_entity_poly.pdbx_seq_one_letter_code
_entity_poly.pdbx_strand_id
1 'polypeptide(L)'
;SNAARIFFFNGRAVYITACSTGIIYLGVYGFMGTFLAEKCGLASTQAGLLMMFYGLACLAGGSISGRIGAARGKRGVIAVGETSGIAACALLAASALTGSWIPALAAAACLGCGYILVQPTLVTLSMDVDPEHSGLCTGLIGLGVFAGGGVGSVVGGALIGAGGYLTLWIAAGLALACQALFAARKLPKD
;
A
#
# COMPACT_ATOMS: atom_id res chain seq x y z
N SER A 1 28.22 7.65 1.48
CA SER A 1 27.39 8.69 0.84
C SER A 1 26.25 9.09 1.79
N ASN A 2 25.78 10.33 1.71
CA ASN A 2 24.69 10.84 2.57
C ASN A 2 23.43 9.98 2.43
N ALA A 3 23.11 9.50 1.22
CA ALA A 3 21.97 8.62 0.97
C ALA A 3 22.00 7.34 1.82
N ALA A 4 23.14 6.67 1.90
CA ALA A 4 23.28 5.46 2.72
C ALA A 4 23.10 5.75 4.21
N ARG A 5 23.62 6.88 4.72
CA ARG A 5 23.47 7.29 6.11
C ARG A 5 22.00 7.61 6.43
N ILE A 6 21.32 8.35 5.57
CA ILE A 6 19.90 8.69 5.72
C ILE A 6 19.06 7.42 5.72
N PHE A 7 19.26 6.53 4.73
CA PHE A 7 18.47 5.31 4.57
C PHE A 7 18.67 4.31 5.73
N PHE A 8 19.93 4.01 6.07
CA PHE A 8 20.22 2.90 7.01
C PHE A 8 20.27 3.32 8.48
N PHE A 9 20.53 4.58 8.79
CA PHE A 9 20.73 5.01 10.18
C PHE A 9 19.67 5.98 10.66
N ASN A 10 19.45 7.11 9.98
CA ASN A 10 18.58 8.17 10.49
C ASN A 10 17.10 7.90 10.24
N GLY A 11 16.73 7.37 9.05
CA GLY A 11 15.34 7.18 8.62
C GLY A 11 14.91 5.71 8.45
N ARG A 12 15.67 4.77 9.00
CA ARG A 12 15.50 3.33 8.75
C ARG A 12 14.04 2.85 8.82
N ALA A 13 13.30 3.24 9.84
CA ALA A 13 11.91 2.79 10.01
C ALA A 13 11.00 3.34 8.91
N VAL A 14 11.18 4.60 8.51
CA VAL A 14 10.39 5.26 7.47
C VAL A 14 10.64 4.59 6.12
N TYR A 15 11.92 4.36 5.77
CA TYR A 15 12.28 3.75 4.47
C TYR A 15 11.92 2.27 4.38
N ILE A 16 12.05 1.49 5.45
CA ILE A 16 11.57 0.10 5.49
C ILE A 16 10.07 0.06 5.27
N THR A 17 9.30 0.93 5.94
CA THR A 17 7.85 1.03 5.74
C THR A 17 7.52 1.44 4.31
N ALA A 18 8.27 2.37 3.71
CA ALA A 18 8.07 2.76 2.31
C ALA A 18 8.32 1.62 1.32
N CYS A 19 9.41 0.89 1.48
CA CYS A 19 9.71 -0.28 0.64
C CYS A 19 8.62 -1.36 0.77
N SER A 20 8.22 -1.69 2.00
CA SER A 20 7.15 -2.68 2.21
C SER A 20 5.80 -2.19 1.70
N THR A 21 5.48 -0.89 1.81
CA THR A 21 4.28 -0.29 1.19
C THR A 21 4.28 -0.50 -0.33
N GLY A 22 5.41 -0.28 -0.99
CA GLY A 22 5.56 -0.55 -2.42
C GLY A 22 5.35 -2.03 -2.75
N ILE A 23 6.02 -2.93 -2.03
CA ILE A 23 5.89 -4.38 -2.22
C ILE A 23 4.42 -4.82 -2.13
N ILE A 24 3.70 -4.36 -1.11
CA ILE A 24 2.36 -4.86 -0.81
C ILE A 24 1.31 -4.12 -1.64
N TYR A 25 1.21 -2.80 -1.54
CA TYR A 25 0.14 -2.05 -2.22
C TYR A 25 0.25 -2.08 -3.73
N LEU A 26 1.44 -1.84 -4.28
CA LEU A 26 1.64 -1.88 -5.74
C LEU A 26 1.63 -3.32 -6.25
N GLY A 27 2.13 -4.28 -5.46
CA GLY A 27 2.03 -5.70 -5.77
C GLY A 27 0.58 -6.18 -5.86
N VAL A 28 -0.26 -5.86 -4.86
CA VAL A 28 -1.70 -6.20 -4.85
C VAL A 28 -2.42 -5.51 -6.02
N TYR A 29 -2.22 -4.20 -6.19
CA TYR A 29 -2.84 -3.43 -7.27
C TYR A 29 -2.50 -4.00 -8.66
N GLY A 30 -1.24 -4.37 -8.88
CA GLY A 30 -0.76 -4.89 -10.16
C GLY A 30 -1.46 -6.18 -10.61
N PHE A 31 -1.91 -7.01 -9.68
CA PHE A 31 -2.60 -8.28 -10.00
C PHE A 31 -4.12 -8.18 -9.98
N MET A 32 -4.70 -7.06 -9.53
CA MET A 32 -6.17 -6.92 -9.45
C MET A 32 -6.84 -7.03 -10.81
N GLY A 33 -6.28 -6.40 -11.85
CA GLY A 33 -6.87 -6.41 -13.20
C GLY A 33 -6.94 -7.82 -13.79
N THR A 34 -5.86 -8.58 -13.72
CA THR A 34 -5.81 -9.97 -14.16
C THR A 34 -6.71 -10.87 -13.33
N PHE A 35 -6.74 -10.69 -12.03
CA PHE A 35 -7.66 -11.39 -11.13
C PHE A 35 -9.13 -11.20 -11.54
N LEU A 36 -9.54 -9.95 -11.79
CA LEU A 36 -10.91 -9.63 -12.19
C LEU A 36 -11.29 -10.27 -13.53
N ALA A 37 -10.37 -10.29 -14.49
CA ALA A 37 -10.59 -10.92 -15.77
C ALA A 37 -10.63 -12.46 -15.67
N GLU A 38 -9.65 -13.07 -14.99
CA GLU A 38 -9.49 -14.53 -14.95
C GLU A 38 -10.43 -15.23 -13.97
N LYS A 39 -10.72 -14.61 -12.83
CA LYS A 39 -11.50 -15.24 -11.74
C LYS A 39 -12.92 -14.72 -11.61
N CYS A 40 -13.16 -13.45 -11.95
CA CYS A 40 -14.49 -12.87 -11.90
C CYS A 40 -15.16 -12.79 -13.29
N GLY A 41 -14.47 -13.20 -14.35
CA GLY A 41 -15.05 -13.24 -15.71
C GLY A 41 -15.31 -11.88 -16.33
N LEU A 42 -14.68 -10.82 -15.86
CA LEU A 42 -14.87 -9.47 -16.39
C LEU A 42 -14.06 -9.27 -17.68
N ALA A 43 -14.65 -8.59 -18.67
CA ALA A 43 -13.89 -8.10 -19.81
C ALA A 43 -12.84 -7.08 -19.34
N SER A 44 -11.73 -6.95 -20.08
CA SER A 44 -10.62 -6.06 -19.73
C SER A 44 -11.10 -4.60 -19.50
N THR A 45 -12.06 -4.13 -20.30
CA THR A 45 -12.65 -2.80 -20.13
C THR A 45 -13.40 -2.67 -18.80
N GLN A 46 -14.17 -3.69 -18.42
CA GLN A 46 -14.93 -3.71 -17.17
C GLN A 46 -13.98 -3.76 -15.96
N ALA A 47 -12.93 -4.59 -16.04
CA ALA A 47 -11.89 -4.64 -15.02
C ALA A 47 -11.20 -3.28 -14.87
N GLY A 48 -10.86 -2.60 -15.97
CA GLY A 48 -10.29 -1.26 -15.96
C GLY A 48 -11.22 -0.21 -15.33
N LEU A 49 -12.52 -0.25 -15.66
CA LEU A 49 -13.52 0.63 -15.04
C LEU A 49 -13.64 0.39 -13.53
N LEU A 50 -13.62 -0.87 -13.11
CA LEU A 50 -13.62 -1.21 -11.68
C LEU A 50 -12.36 -0.66 -10.98
N MET A 51 -11.20 -0.78 -11.60
CA MET A 51 -9.96 -0.26 -11.06
C MET A 51 -9.92 1.28 -10.98
N MET A 52 -10.74 2.01 -11.72
CA MET A 52 -10.90 3.47 -11.54
C MET A 52 -11.35 3.84 -10.12
N PHE A 53 -12.11 2.98 -9.43
CA PHE A 53 -12.52 3.22 -8.04
C PHE A 53 -11.35 3.31 -7.08
N TYR A 54 -10.22 2.65 -7.37
CA TYR A 54 -8.97 2.88 -6.65
C TYR A 54 -8.52 4.35 -6.73
N GLY A 55 -8.49 4.93 -7.95
CA GLY A 55 -8.10 6.32 -8.17
C GLY A 55 -9.08 7.32 -7.53
N LEU A 56 -10.41 7.08 -7.67
CA LEU A 56 -11.42 7.90 -7.02
C LEU A 56 -11.29 7.87 -5.49
N ALA A 57 -11.02 6.70 -4.93
CA ALA A 57 -10.78 6.54 -3.50
C ALA A 57 -9.48 7.22 -3.04
N CYS A 58 -8.44 7.28 -3.88
CA CYS A 58 -7.25 8.09 -3.60
C CYS A 58 -7.60 9.58 -3.47
N LEU A 59 -8.43 10.12 -4.36
CA LEU A 59 -8.87 11.51 -4.28
C LEU A 59 -9.68 11.77 -3.00
N ALA A 60 -10.63 10.91 -2.69
CA ALA A 60 -11.43 11.02 -1.47
C ALA A 60 -10.56 10.86 -0.20
N GLY A 61 -9.69 9.86 -0.15
CA GLY A 61 -8.76 9.62 0.95
C GLY A 61 -7.80 10.78 1.19
N GLY A 62 -7.27 11.36 0.11
CA GLY A 62 -6.42 12.54 0.18
C GLY A 62 -7.12 13.74 0.83
N SER A 63 -8.39 13.97 0.51
CA SER A 63 -9.17 15.10 1.08
C SER A 63 -9.43 14.97 2.59
N ILE A 64 -9.47 13.75 3.12
CA ILE A 64 -9.71 13.50 4.56
C ILE A 64 -8.41 13.29 5.36
N SER A 65 -7.29 13.07 4.69
CA SER A 65 -5.97 12.81 5.29
C SER A 65 -5.58 13.88 6.32
N GLY A 66 -5.76 15.16 5.98
CA GLY A 66 -5.47 16.28 6.88
C GLY A 66 -6.29 16.26 8.17
N ARG A 67 -7.59 15.90 8.09
CA ARG A 67 -8.46 15.79 9.27
C ARG A 67 -8.03 14.64 10.18
N ILE A 68 -7.65 13.49 9.61
CA ILE A 68 -7.13 12.36 10.38
C ILE A 68 -5.81 12.75 11.03
N GLY A 69 -4.92 13.42 10.28
CA GLY A 69 -3.64 13.91 10.79
C GLY A 69 -3.79 14.89 11.98
N ALA A 70 -4.72 15.83 11.87
CA ALA A 70 -5.00 16.76 12.97
C ALA A 70 -5.55 16.07 14.23
N ALA A 71 -6.33 14.98 14.06
CA ALA A 71 -6.94 14.26 15.16
C ALA A 71 -6.04 13.18 15.79
N ARG A 72 -5.19 12.53 15.00
CA ARG A 72 -4.46 11.29 15.38
C ARG A 72 -2.97 11.32 15.08
N GLY A 73 -2.45 12.44 14.57
CA GLY A 73 -1.06 12.56 14.13
C GLY A 73 -0.72 11.70 12.91
N LYS A 74 0.52 11.80 12.43
CA LYS A 74 1.03 11.07 11.26
C LYS A 74 0.93 9.55 11.41
N ARG A 75 1.24 9.02 12.60
CA ARG A 75 1.05 7.58 12.90
C ARG A 75 -0.40 7.13 12.77
N GLY A 76 -1.34 7.96 13.22
CA GLY A 76 -2.76 7.67 13.11
C GLY A 76 -3.23 7.60 11.67
N VAL A 77 -2.71 8.47 10.79
CA VAL A 77 -2.99 8.43 9.35
C VAL A 77 -2.49 7.11 8.74
N ILE A 78 -1.24 6.73 9.05
CA ILE A 78 -0.66 5.46 8.57
C ILE A 78 -1.48 4.27 9.07
N ALA A 79 -1.84 4.24 10.37
CA ALA A 79 -2.62 3.14 10.94
C ALA A 79 -4.00 2.98 10.26
N VAL A 80 -4.69 4.07 9.97
CA VAL A 80 -5.95 4.05 9.22
C VAL A 80 -5.72 3.54 7.79
N GLY A 81 -4.65 4.01 7.13
CA GLY A 81 -4.30 3.55 5.79
C GLY A 81 -4.01 2.05 5.75
N GLU A 82 -3.19 1.55 6.66
CA GLU A 82 -2.84 0.12 6.72
C GLU A 82 -4.06 -0.76 7.07
N THR A 83 -4.92 -0.29 7.98
CA THR A 83 -6.18 -0.99 8.28
C THR A 83 -7.09 -1.07 7.04
N SER A 84 -7.16 0.01 6.25
CA SER A 84 -7.89 0.01 4.98
C SER A 84 -7.27 -0.98 3.97
N GLY A 85 -5.95 -1.06 3.89
CA GLY A 85 -5.25 -2.05 3.06
C GLY A 85 -5.51 -3.49 3.48
N ILE A 86 -5.52 -3.77 4.79
CA ILE A 86 -5.88 -5.10 5.32
C ILE A 86 -7.32 -5.46 4.95
N ALA A 87 -8.26 -4.52 5.09
CA ALA A 87 -9.64 -4.70 4.67
C ALA A 87 -9.75 -4.99 3.16
N ALA A 88 -8.96 -4.30 2.34
CA ALA A 88 -8.89 -4.57 0.90
C ALA A 88 -8.45 -6.00 0.60
N CYS A 89 -7.41 -6.49 1.27
CA CYS A 89 -6.93 -7.87 1.10
C CYS A 89 -7.98 -8.90 1.54
N ALA A 90 -8.69 -8.66 2.63
CA ALA A 90 -9.79 -9.52 3.08
C ALA A 90 -10.95 -9.56 2.08
N LEU A 91 -11.32 -8.41 1.50
CA LEU A 91 -12.34 -8.32 0.46
C LEU A 91 -11.92 -8.99 -0.84
N LEU A 92 -10.64 -8.90 -1.23
CA LEU A 92 -10.09 -9.62 -2.37
C LEU A 92 -10.10 -11.14 -2.13
N ALA A 93 -9.78 -11.58 -0.91
CA ALA A 93 -9.88 -12.98 -0.54
C ALA A 93 -11.35 -13.48 -0.61
N ALA A 94 -12.30 -12.69 -0.12
CA ALA A 94 -13.72 -12.99 -0.25
C ALA A 94 -14.16 -13.05 -1.71
N SER A 95 -13.70 -12.13 -2.55
CA SER A 95 -13.92 -12.14 -4.00
C SER A 95 -13.37 -13.40 -4.65
N ALA A 96 -12.16 -13.84 -4.27
CA ALA A 96 -11.54 -15.05 -4.79
C ALA A 96 -12.31 -16.32 -4.40
N LEU A 97 -12.90 -16.36 -3.20
CA LEU A 97 -13.67 -17.50 -2.72
C LEU A 97 -15.06 -17.58 -3.35
N THR A 98 -15.69 -16.43 -3.62
CA THR A 98 -17.06 -16.37 -4.15
C THR A 98 -17.12 -16.28 -5.68
N GLY A 99 -16.01 -15.96 -6.35
CA GLY A 99 -15.97 -15.65 -7.78
C GLY A 99 -16.71 -14.35 -8.15
N SER A 100 -17.14 -13.56 -7.17
CA SER A 100 -17.87 -12.32 -7.37
C SER A 100 -16.94 -11.12 -7.44
N TRP A 101 -17.18 -10.21 -8.39
CA TRP A 101 -16.44 -8.96 -8.52
C TRP A 101 -16.87 -7.88 -7.49
N ILE A 102 -18.04 -8.05 -6.82
CA ILE A 102 -18.60 -7.04 -5.90
C ILE A 102 -17.66 -6.77 -4.71
N PRO A 103 -17.11 -7.77 -4.00
CA PRO A 103 -16.13 -7.49 -2.95
C PRO A 103 -14.85 -6.83 -3.49
N ALA A 104 -14.45 -7.16 -4.73
CA ALA A 104 -13.25 -6.56 -5.34
C ALA A 104 -13.46 -5.07 -5.65
N LEU A 105 -14.66 -4.61 -5.95
CA LEU A 105 -14.99 -3.19 -6.10
C LEU A 105 -14.74 -2.43 -4.78
N ALA A 106 -15.24 -2.93 -3.67
CA ALA A 106 -14.98 -2.36 -2.35
C ALA A 106 -13.49 -2.43 -1.98
N ALA A 107 -12.82 -3.52 -2.36
CA ALA A 107 -11.39 -3.68 -2.16
C ALA A 107 -10.58 -2.63 -2.92
N ALA A 108 -10.95 -2.29 -4.15
CA ALA A 108 -10.27 -1.25 -4.93
C ALA A 108 -10.35 0.10 -4.20
N ALA A 109 -11.52 0.46 -3.68
CA ALA A 109 -11.70 1.69 -2.90
C ALA A 109 -10.88 1.67 -1.60
N CYS A 110 -10.91 0.57 -0.84
CA CYS A 110 -10.12 0.43 0.39
C CYS A 110 -8.61 0.48 0.11
N LEU A 111 -8.15 -0.14 -0.97
CA LEU A 111 -6.74 -0.15 -1.35
C LEU A 111 -6.26 1.26 -1.73
N GLY A 112 -7.06 2.00 -2.50
CA GLY A 112 -6.78 3.39 -2.90
C GLY A 112 -6.72 4.32 -1.68
N CYS A 113 -7.71 4.27 -0.80
CA CYS A 113 -7.70 5.01 0.46
C CYS A 113 -6.48 4.65 1.31
N GLY A 114 -6.15 3.37 1.43
CA GLY A 114 -5.00 2.90 2.19
C GLY A 114 -3.69 3.48 1.67
N TYR A 115 -3.45 3.34 0.39
CA TYR A 115 -2.23 3.83 -0.25
C TYR A 115 -2.03 5.34 -0.12
N ILE A 116 -3.08 6.14 -0.40
CA ILE A 116 -2.98 7.60 -0.35
C ILE A 116 -2.83 8.15 1.07
N LEU A 117 -3.23 7.41 2.09
CA LEU A 117 -2.99 7.77 3.48
C LEU A 117 -1.57 7.42 3.92
N VAL A 118 -1.04 6.28 3.51
CA VAL A 118 0.29 5.81 3.93
C VAL A 118 1.41 6.52 3.20
N GLN A 119 1.41 6.48 1.86
CA GLN A 119 2.56 6.90 1.06
C GLN A 119 2.91 8.39 1.22
N PRO A 120 1.99 9.37 1.08
CA PRO A 120 2.33 10.78 1.29
C PRO A 120 2.73 11.12 2.73
N THR A 121 2.19 10.39 3.71
CA THR A 121 2.58 10.56 5.11
C THR A 121 4.02 10.09 5.34
N LEU A 122 4.46 9.00 4.69
CA LEU A 122 5.85 8.56 4.72
C LEU A 122 6.77 9.58 4.04
N VAL A 123 6.34 10.22 2.95
CA VAL A 123 7.09 11.32 2.33
C VAL A 123 7.28 12.46 3.33
N THR A 124 6.22 12.88 4.01
CA THR A 124 6.32 13.94 5.04
C THR A 124 7.26 13.53 6.17
N LEU A 125 7.15 12.31 6.69
CA LEU A 125 8.07 11.80 7.71
C LEU A 125 9.52 11.73 7.23
N SER A 126 9.77 11.47 5.96
CA SER A 126 11.11 11.40 5.42
C SER A 126 11.80 12.76 5.37
N MET A 127 11.04 13.85 5.15
CA MET A 127 11.58 15.22 5.16
C MET A 127 12.06 15.63 6.55
N ASP A 128 11.45 15.08 7.61
CA ASP A 128 11.87 15.33 9.01
C ASP A 128 13.17 14.57 9.37
N VAL A 129 13.57 13.57 8.58
CA VAL A 129 14.80 12.79 8.82
C VAL A 129 16.06 13.61 8.56
N ASP A 130 16.08 14.40 7.49
CA ASP A 130 17.16 15.31 7.13
C ASP A 130 16.58 16.53 6.40
N PRO A 131 16.18 17.57 7.12
CA PRO A 131 15.56 18.76 6.53
C PRO A 131 16.45 19.50 5.52
N GLU A 132 17.77 19.44 5.66
CA GLU A 132 18.72 20.07 4.75
C GLU A 132 18.76 19.37 3.38
N HIS A 133 18.43 18.07 3.35
CA HIS A 133 18.42 17.24 2.15
C HIS A 133 17.03 16.65 1.86
N SER A 134 15.95 17.42 2.08
CA SER A 134 14.57 16.97 1.93
C SER A 134 14.25 16.37 0.54
N GLY A 135 14.82 16.93 -0.52
CA GLY A 135 14.70 16.39 -1.87
C GLY A 135 15.29 14.98 -2.02
N LEU A 136 16.46 14.73 -1.41
CA LEU A 136 17.06 13.41 -1.38
C LEU A 136 16.22 12.42 -0.56
N CYS A 137 15.72 12.85 0.59
CA CYS A 137 14.84 12.04 1.44
C CYS A 137 13.58 11.61 0.70
N THR A 138 12.91 12.54 0.02
CA THR A 138 11.72 12.26 -0.80
C THR A 138 12.02 11.34 -1.98
N GLY A 139 13.14 11.57 -2.66
CA GLY A 139 13.60 10.72 -3.76
C GLY A 139 13.84 9.27 -3.32
N LEU A 140 14.42 9.07 -2.13
CA LEU A 140 14.64 7.74 -1.55
C LEU A 140 13.31 7.04 -1.21
N ILE A 141 12.28 7.77 -0.75
CA ILE A 141 10.93 7.20 -0.57
C ILE A 141 10.37 6.71 -1.91
N GLY A 142 10.42 7.57 -2.94
CA GLY A 142 9.95 7.19 -4.28
C GLY A 142 10.67 5.94 -4.81
N LEU A 143 12.00 5.93 -4.71
CA LEU A 143 12.81 4.78 -5.11
C LEU A 143 12.40 3.52 -4.33
N GLY A 144 12.24 3.61 -3.00
CA GLY A 144 11.83 2.49 -2.15
C GLY A 144 10.46 1.95 -2.52
N VAL A 145 9.47 2.81 -2.73
CA VAL A 145 8.11 2.42 -3.10
C VAL A 145 8.08 1.77 -4.49
N PHE A 146 8.70 2.38 -5.51
CA PHE A 146 8.65 1.84 -6.87
C PHE A 146 9.52 0.59 -7.05
N ALA A 147 10.71 0.55 -6.45
CA ALA A 147 11.52 -0.67 -6.43
C ALA A 147 10.81 -1.79 -5.64
N GLY A 148 10.17 -1.42 -4.52
CA GLY A 148 9.30 -2.32 -3.76
C GLY A 148 8.17 -2.88 -4.62
N GLY A 149 7.51 -2.06 -5.45
CA GLY A 149 6.47 -2.50 -6.38
C GLY A 149 6.98 -3.54 -7.38
N GLY A 150 8.20 -3.35 -7.91
CA GLY A 150 8.86 -4.35 -8.75
C GLY A 150 9.06 -5.69 -8.03
N VAL A 151 9.59 -5.64 -6.80
CA VAL A 151 9.73 -6.85 -5.95
C VAL A 151 8.37 -7.47 -5.67
N GLY A 152 7.34 -6.65 -5.36
CA GLY A 152 5.97 -7.08 -5.13
C GLY A 152 5.37 -7.83 -6.31
N SER A 153 5.67 -7.40 -7.55
CA SER A 153 5.24 -8.09 -8.76
C SER A 153 5.88 -9.48 -8.89
N VAL A 154 7.18 -9.62 -8.59
CA VAL A 154 7.88 -10.91 -8.64
C VAL A 154 7.36 -11.85 -7.55
N VAL A 155 7.29 -11.37 -6.31
CA VAL A 155 6.80 -12.16 -5.17
C VAL A 155 5.34 -12.53 -5.35
N GLY A 156 4.51 -11.59 -5.80
CA GLY A 156 3.09 -11.82 -6.07
C GLY A 156 2.86 -12.87 -7.14
N GLY A 157 3.62 -12.81 -8.25
CA GLY A 157 3.58 -13.83 -9.30
C GLY A 157 3.96 -15.22 -8.78
N ALA A 158 5.00 -15.31 -7.94
CA ALA A 158 5.41 -16.58 -7.31
C ALA A 158 4.32 -17.13 -6.37
N LEU A 159 3.68 -16.28 -5.57
CA LEU A 159 2.57 -16.67 -4.69
C LEU A 159 1.36 -17.17 -5.47
N ILE A 160 1.00 -16.50 -6.58
CA ILE A 160 -0.08 -16.94 -7.45
C ILE A 160 0.26 -18.29 -8.07
N GLY A 161 1.49 -18.49 -8.52
CA GLY A 161 1.95 -19.77 -9.08
C GLY A 161 1.92 -20.92 -8.06
N ALA A 162 2.18 -20.63 -6.78
CA ALA A 162 2.19 -21.62 -5.72
C ALA A 162 0.80 -22.01 -5.20
N GLY A 163 -0.16 -21.07 -5.13
CA GLY A 163 -1.45 -21.32 -4.49
C GLY A 163 -2.60 -20.42 -4.99
N GLY A 164 -2.41 -19.75 -6.12
CA GLY A 164 -3.43 -18.90 -6.73
C GLY A 164 -3.58 -17.53 -6.05
N TYR A 165 -4.54 -16.77 -6.53
CA TYR A 165 -4.80 -15.40 -6.05
C TYR A 165 -5.16 -15.33 -4.57
N LEU A 166 -5.86 -16.34 -4.03
CA LEU A 166 -6.21 -16.37 -2.61
C LEU A 166 -4.96 -16.35 -1.72
N THR A 167 -3.93 -17.09 -2.12
CA THR A 167 -2.63 -17.11 -1.40
C THR A 167 -1.97 -15.73 -1.40
N LEU A 168 -2.01 -15.03 -2.54
CA LEU A 168 -1.50 -13.67 -2.65
C LEU A 168 -2.24 -12.71 -1.70
N TRP A 169 -3.58 -12.75 -1.70
CA TRP A 169 -4.38 -11.83 -0.88
C TRP A 169 -4.20 -12.07 0.61
N ILE A 170 -4.13 -13.33 1.04
CA ILE A 170 -3.86 -13.68 2.45
C ILE A 170 -2.44 -13.24 2.85
N ALA A 171 -1.44 -13.55 2.04
CA ALA A 171 -0.05 -13.17 2.32
C ALA A 171 0.11 -11.64 2.39
N ALA A 172 -0.50 -10.90 1.48
CA ALA A 172 -0.48 -9.44 1.47
C ALA A 172 -1.17 -8.85 2.72
N GLY A 173 -2.32 -9.39 3.12
CA GLY A 173 -3.02 -8.97 4.34
C GLY A 173 -2.20 -9.21 5.60
N LEU A 174 -1.56 -10.36 5.72
CA LEU A 174 -0.64 -10.68 6.84
C LEU A 174 0.59 -9.77 6.83
N ALA A 175 1.17 -9.50 5.67
CA ALA A 175 2.31 -8.60 5.53
C ALA A 175 1.93 -7.17 5.95
N LEU A 176 0.74 -6.67 5.55
CA LEU A 176 0.23 -5.38 6.02
C LEU A 176 -0.01 -5.34 7.52
N ALA A 177 -0.53 -6.41 8.12
CA ALA A 177 -0.69 -6.48 9.57
C ALA A 177 0.67 -6.40 10.29
N CYS A 178 1.69 -7.10 9.77
CA CYS A 178 3.06 -7.00 10.28
C CYS A 178 3.63 -5.59 10.11
N GLN A 179 3.40 -4.94 8.95
CA GLN A 179 3.82 -3.57 8.69
C GLN A 179 3.14 -2.59 9.65
N ALA A 180 1.84 -2.73 9.89
CA ALA A 180 1.07 -1.90 10.82
C ALA A 180 1.65 -1.98 12.25
N LEU A 181 1.97 -3.17 12.72
CA LEU A 181 2.61 -3.38 14.01
C LEU A 181 4.02 -2.78 14.08
N PHE A 182 4.79 -2.90 13.01
CA PHE A 182 6.11 -2.31 12.90
C PHE A 182 6.02 -0.78 12.91
N ALA A 183 5.17 -0.19 12.08
CA ALA A 183 4.95 1.25 11.98
C ALA A 183 4.49 1.83 13.31
N ALA A 184 3.53 1.19 14.00
CA ALA A 184 3.04 1.61 15.30
C ALA A 184 4.11 1.62 16.40
N ARG A 185 5.16 0.80 16.27
CA ARG A 185 6.24 0.70 17.27
C ARG A 185 7.45 1.57 16.95
N LYS A 186 7.78 1.71 15.67
CA LYS A 186 9.10 2.23 15.22
C LYS A 186 9.04 3.60 14.55
N LEU A 187 7.90 4.01 13.99
CA LEU A 187 7.79 5.36 13.43
C LEU A 187 7.81 6.42 14.54
N PRO A 188 8.29 7.65 14.25
CA PRO A 188 8.30 8.75 15.22
C PRO A 188 6.90 9.03 15.74
N LYS A 189 6.77 9.37 17.00
CA LYS A 189 5.56 9.99 17.55
C LYS A 189 5.62 11.47 17.21
N ASP A 190 4.51 12.05 16.80
CA ASP A 190 4.37 13.48 16.62
C ASP A 190 4.61 14.21 17.96
#